data_4cbf63547b40a92c72088adb8c9efc93
#
_entry.id   4cbf63547b40a92c72088adb8c9efc93
#
_cell.length_a   1.000
_cell.length_b   1.000
_cell.length_c   1.000
_cell.angle_alpha   90.00
_cell.angle_beta   90.00
_cell.angle_gamma   90.00
#
_symmetry.space_group_name_H-M   'P 1'
#
loop_
_entity.id
_entity.type
_entity.pdbx_description
1 polymer ?
#
loop_
_entity_poly.entity_id
_entity_poly.type
_entity_poly.pdbx_seq_one_letter_code
_entity_poly.pdbx_strand_id
1 'polypeptide(L)'
;MAQRLPEDAHGGLTAPARRLVALALLALSAAGLALSLTRARAIERVQRRAPLDSRLDPNCASAAELVLLPGVGPVTAQRIVQSRRRQGRFADAAALARVRGVGRRTVDRLAPLLRFDGDCAADG
;
A
#
# COMPACT_ATOMS: atom_id res chain seq x y z
N MET A 1 66.26 -18.65 -39.57
CA MET A 1 65.06 -18.04 -40.16
C MET A 1 64.04 -17.96 -39.06
N ALA A 2 64.04 -16.85 -38.32
CA ALA A 2 63.13 -16.65 -37.16
C ALA A 2 61.94 -15.78 -37.65
N GLN A 3 60.78 -16.37 -37.74
CA GLN A 3 59.53 -15.66 -38.00
C GLN A 3 59.14 -14.93 -36.73
N ARG A 4 59.14 -13.57 -36.79
CA ARG A 4 58.53 -12.71 -35.74
C ARG A 4 57.03 -12.78 -35.93
N LEU A 5 56.37 -13.22 -34.90
CA LEU A 5 54.91 -13.10 -34.80
C LEU A 5 54.55 -11.61 -34.59
N PRO A 6 53.51 -11.09 -35.21
CA PRO A 6 53.06 -9.72 -34.93
C PRO A 6 52.38 -9.67 -33.54
N GLU A 7 52.95 -8.89 -32.63
CA GLU A 7 52.43 -8.58 -31.27
C GLU A 7 51.48 -7.37 -31.28
N ASP A 8 50.55 -7.27 -32.19
CA ASP A 8 49.66 -6.08 -32.24
C ASP A 8 48.18 -6.46 -32.29
N ALA A 9 47.74 -7.27 -31.31
CA ALA A 9 46.33 -7.55 -31.14
C ALA A 9 45.77 -6.98 -29.82
N HIS A 10 46.25 -5.79 -29.43
CA HIS A 10 45.61 -5.02 -28.37
C HIS A 10 44.65 -4.03 -29.04
N GLY A 11 43.49 -4.55 -29.51
CA GLY A 11 42.38 -3.75 -30.03
C GLY A 11 41.77 -2.88 -28.92
N GLY A 12 42.55 -1.89 -28.46
CA GLY A 12 42.05 -0.87 -27.54
C GLY A 12 41.01 -0.02 -28.26
N LEU A 13 39.84 0.08 -27.69
CA LEU A 13 38.78 0.99 -28.16
C LEU A 13 39.38 2.37 -28.46
N THR A 14 39.06 2.93 -29.62
CA THR A 14 39.50 4.28 -30.01
C THR A 14 38.97 5.32 -28.99
N ALA A 15 39.67 6.43 -28.85
CA ALA A 15 39.32 7.47 -27.87
C ALA A 15 37.84 7.93 -27.94
N PRO A 16 37.23 8.10 -29.14
CA PRO A 16 35.80 8.41 -29.26
C PRO A 16 34.89 7.25 -28.77
N ALA A 17 35.28 6.00 -29.04
CA ALA A 17 34.51 4.84 -28.60
C ALA A 17 34.51 4.70 -27.06
N ARG A 18 35.60 5.00 -26.40
CA ARG A 18 35.67 5.02 -24.91
C ARG A 18 34.74 6.07 -24.33
N ARG A 19 34.64 7.26 -24.94
CA ARG A 19 33.73 8.32 -24.47
C ARG A 19 32.28 7.91 -24.64
N LEU A 20 31.90 7.29 -25.74
CA LEU A 20 30.55 6.79 -25.96
C LEU A 20 30.15 5.70 -24.98
N VAL A 21 31.04 4.76 -24.69
CA VAL A 21 30.80 3.71 -23.68
C VAL A 21 30.66 4.32 -22.29
N ALA A 22 31.50 5.28 -21.91
CA ALA A 22 31.40 5.95 -20.62
C ALA A 22 30.06 6.71 -20.48
N LEU A 23 29.64 7.42 -21.51
CA LEU A 23 28.34 8.12 -21.51
C LEU A 23 27.16 7.16 -21.42
N ALA A 24 27.22 6.03 -22.14
CA ALA A 24 26.18 5.00 -22.08
C ALA A 24 26.08 4.38 -20.67
N LEU A 25 27.21 4.09 -20.02
CA LEU A 25 27.23 3.57 -18.65
C LEU A 25 26.68 4.58 -17.63
N LEU A 26 27.03 5.87 -17.80
CA LEU A 26 26.48 6.94 -16.95
C LEU A 26 24.97 7.07 -17.13
N ALA A 27 24.45 7.02 -18.36
CA ALA A 27 23.04 7.08 -18.64
C ALA A 27 22.27 5.87 -18.03
N LEU A 28 22.83 4.67 -18.16
CA LEU A 28 22.26 3.45 -17.55
C LEU A 28 22.23 3.54 -16.02
N SER A 29 23.28 4.06 -15.42
CA SER A 29 23.35 4.25 -13.95
C SER A 29 22.32 5.27 -13.47
N ALA A 30 22.16 6.39 -14.19
CA ALA A 30 21.19 7.42 -13.88
C ALA A 30 19.75 6.90 -14.01
N ALA A 31 19.47 6.12 -15.07
CA ALA A 31 18.18 5.49 -15.28
C ALA A 31 17.84 4.48 -14.17
N GLY A 32 18.82 3.66 -13.75
CA GLY A 32 18.66 2.71 -12.64
C GLY A 32 18.38 3.41 -11.32
N LEU A 33 19.07 4.51 -11.02
CA LEU A 33 18.86 5.32 -9.83
C LEU A 33 17.46 5.97 -9.84
N ALA A 34 17.04 6.55 -10.97
CA ALA A 34 15.72 7.14 -11.12
C ALA A 34 14.60 6.12 -10.90
N LEU A 35 14.75 4.92 -11.46
CA LEU A 35 13.78 3.84 -11.29
C LEU A 35 13.71 3.35 -9.83
N SER A 36 14.85 3.28 -9.14
CA SER A 36 14.91 2.92 -7.72
C SER A 36 14.22 3.95 -6.83
N LEU A 37 14.43 5.24 -7.11
CA LEU A 37 13.81 6.34 -6.37
C LEU A 37 12.29 6.39 -6.57
N THR A 38 11.80 6.11 -7.77
CA THR A 38 10.35 6.06 -8.03
C THR A 38 9.67 4.89 -7.31
N ARG A 39 10.33 3.72 -7.25
CA ARG A 39 9.84 2.56 -6.49
C ARG A 39 9.85 2.82 -4.99
N ALA A 40 10.91 3.41 -4.45
CA ALA A 40 10.99 3.77 -3.03
C ALA A 40 9.88 4.75 -2.63
N ARG A 41 9.62 5.77 -3.45
CA ARG A 41 8.52 6.73 -3.23
C ARG A 41 7.13 6.09 -3.31
N ALA A 42 6.95 5.09 -4.18
CA ALA A 42 5.69 4.36 -4.27
C ALA A 42 5.44 3.52 -3.00
N ILE A 43 6.46 2.83 -2.49
CA ILE A 43 6.38 2.05 -1.24
C ILE A 43 6.11 2.98 -0.05
N GLU A 44 6.79 4.12 0.03
CA GLU A 44 6.60 5.09 1.09
C GLU A 44 5.19 5.70 1.09
N ARG A 45 4.58 5.93 -0.08
CA ARG A 45 3.19 6.36 -0.20
C ARG A 45 2.20 5.31 0.31
N VAL A 46 2.46 4.03 0.05
CA VAL A 46 1.64 2.92 0.55
C VAL A 46 1.78 2.81 2.08
N GLN A 47 3.00 2.93 2.60
CA GLN A 47 3.25 2.87 4.05
C GLN A 47 2.70 4.10 4.80
N ARG A 48 2.72 5.29 4.20
CA ARG A 48 2.10 6.50 4.79
C ARG A 48 0.57 6.44 4.82
N ARG A 49 -0.06 5.59 3.99
CA ARG A 49 -1.51 5.36 4.00
C ARG A 49 -1.98 4.35 5.05
N ALA A 50 -1.05 3.67 5.70
CA ALA A 50 -1.31 2.89 6.90
C ALA A 50 -0.67 3.62 8.10
N PRO A 51 -1.35 4.55 8.77
CA PRO A 51 -1.02 4.84 10.16
C PRO A 51 -1.16 3.50 10.88
N LEU A 52 -0.22 3.22 11.79
CA LEU A 52 -0.29 2.09 12.75
C LEU A 52 -1.45 2.27 13.77
N ASP A 53 -2.51 2.94 13.38
CA ASP A 53 -3.76 2.92 14.08
C ASP A 53 -4.50 1.65 13.65
N SER A 54 -4.28 0.57 14.39
CA SER A 54 -4.94 -0.73 14.20
C SER A 54 -6.46 -0.65 14.42
N ARG A 55 -7.01 0.55 14.54
CA ARG A 55 -8.45 0.77 14.67
C ARG A 55 -9.13 0.65 13.32
N LEU A 56 -10.16 -0.15 13.30
CA LEU A 56 -10.97 -0.40 12.11
C LEU A 56 -12.03 0.70 11.93
N ASP A 57 -12.19 1.23 10.72
CA ASP A 57 -13.31 2.12 10.43
C ASP A 57 -14.51 1.32 9.92
N PRO A 58 -15.63 1.24 10.68
CA PRO A 58 -16.81 0.48 10.27
C PRO A 58 -17.51 1.09 9.06
N ASN A 59 -17.21 2.34 8.72
CA ASN A 59 -17.72 3.00 7.52
C ASN A 59 -17.03 2.52 6.25
N CYS A 60 -15.74 2.12 6.36
CA CYS A 60 -14.90 1.74 5.23
C CYS A 60 -14.67 0.22 5.13
N ALA A 61 -14.65 -0.45 6.28
CA ALA A 61 -14.30 -1.87 6.37
C ALA A 61 -15.25 -2.78 5.57
N SER A 62 -14.67 -3.80 4.95
CA SER A 62 -15.42 -4.89 4.34
C SER A 62 -16.12 -5.77 5.39
N ALA A 63 -17.09 -6.56 4.99
CA ALA A 63 -17.74 -7.51 5.89
C ALA A 63 -16.73 -8.53 6.47
N ALA A 64 -15.74 -8.93 5.70
CA ALA A 64 -14.70 -9.86 6.14
C ALA A 64 -13.81 -9.26 7.25
N GLU A 65 -13.44 -7.98 7.14
CA GLU A 65 -12.69 -7.26 8.16
C GLU A 65 -13.51 -7.05 9.43
N LEU A 66 -14.80 -6.72 9.28
CA LEU A 66 -15.71 -6.54 10.43
C LEU A 66 -15.88 -7.81 11.26
N VAL A 67 -15.79 -9.00 10.64
CA VAL A 67 -15.86 -10.29 11.36
C VAL A 67 -14.68 -10.49 12.32
N LEU A 68 -13.55 -9.81 12.10
CA LEU A 68 -12.38 -9.87 12.99
C LEU A 68 -12.63 -9.15 14.34
N LEU A 69 -13.68 -8.33 14.41
CA LEU A 69 -14.03 -7.62 15.63
C LEU A 69 -14.69 -8.55 16.66
N PRO A 70 -14.33 -8.44 17.96
CA PRO A 70 -14.87 -9.31 18.99
C PRO A 70 -16.38 -9.12 19.16
N GLY A 71 -17.15 -10.20 18.98
CA GLY A 71 -18.59 -10.19 19.09
C GLY A 71 -19.34 -9.77 17.80
N VAL A 72 -18.63 -9.63 16.69
CA VAL A 72 -19.22 -9.39 15.37
C VAL A 72 -19.10 -10.65 14.52
N GLY A 73 -20.19 -11.38 14.36
CA GLY A 73 -20.25 -12.54 13.47
C GLY A 73 -20.58 -12.14 12.02
N PRO A 74 -20.54 -13.09 11.06
CA PRO A 74 -20.76 -12.83 9.64
C PRO A 74 -22.10 -12.13 9.34
N VAL A 75 -23.16 -12.54 10.01
CA VAL A 75 -24.50 -11.93 9.85
C VAL A 75 -24.51 -10.49 10.36
N THR A 76 -23.87 -10.23 11.49
CA THR A 76 -23.79 -8.88 12.07
C THR A 76 -22.92 -7.97 11.20
N ALA A 77 -21.79 -8.46 10.69
CA ALA A 77 -20.93 -7.74 9.77
C ALA A 77 -21.68 -7.29 8.51
N GLN A 78 -22.46 -8.20 7.90
CA GLN A 78 -23.29 -7.85 6.74
C GLN A 78 -24.35 -6.80 7.09
N ARG A 79 -24.96 -6.88 8.27
CA ARG A 79 -25.94 -5.88 8.74
C ARG A 79 -25.31 -4.51 8.95
N ILE A 80 -24.07 -4.44 9.44
CA ILE A 80 -23.31 -3.18 9.56
C ILE A 80 -23.13 -2.57 8.18
N VAL A 81 -22.65 -3.33 7.19
CA VAL A 81 -22.48 -2.87 5.82
C VAL A 81 -23.80 -2.39 5.20
N GLN A 82 -24.88 -3.15 5.39
CA GLN A 82 -26.22 -2.75 4.92
C GLN A 82 -26.74 -1.50 5.62
N SER A 83 -26.52 -1.37 6.94
CA SER A 83 -26.95 -0.21 7.70
C SER A 83 -26.29 1.07 7.20
N ARG A 84 -24.96 1.07 6.98
CA ARG A 84 -24.26 2.25 6.44
C ARG A 84 -24.72 2.63 5.03
N ARG A 85 -25.08 1.64 4.20
CA ARG A 85 -25.63 1.89 2.85
C ARG A 85 -27.04 2.48 2.87
N ARG A 86 -27.87 2.08 3.82
CA ARG A 86 -29.28 2.50 3.89
C ARG A 86 -29.51 3.75 4.73
N GLN A 87 -28.78 3.89 5.82
CA GLN A 87 -28.99 4.92 6.85
C GLN A 87 -27.83 5.92 6.93
N GLY A 88 -26.83 5.78 6.05
CA GLY A 88 -25.63 6.62 6.07
C GLY A 88 -24.57 6.15 7.05
N ARG A 89 -23.48 6.88 7.10
CA ARG A 89 -22.29 6.60 7.92
C ARG A 89 -22.63 6.56 9.41
N PHE A 90 -21.82 5.81 10.15
CA PHE A 90 -21.83 5.85 11.61
C PHE A 90 -20.96 7.05 12.04
N ALA A 91 -21.51 7.91 12.89
CA ALA A 91 -20.77 9.05 13.44
C ALA A 91 -19.82 8.64 14.56
N ASP A 92 -20.20 7.63 15.33
CA ASP A 92 -19.46 7.14 16.49
C ASP A 92 -19.81 5.66 16.79
N ALA A 93 -19.17 5.10 17.82
CA ALA A 93 -19.41 3.73 18.24
C ALA A 93 -20.86 3.52 18.73
N ALA A 94 -21.49 4.52 19.34
CA ALA A 94 -22.86 4.42 19.84
C ALA A 94 -23.86 4.25 18.68
N ALA A 95 -23.57 4.85 17.51
CA ALA A 95 -24.39 4.70 16.31
C ALA A 95 -24.46 3.25 15.83
N LEU A 96 -23.49 2.40 16.14
CA LEU A 96 -23.53 0.96 15.82
C LEU A 96 -24.65 0.22 16.56
N ALA A 97 -25.14 0.74 17.70
CA ALA A 97 -26.24 0.14 18.45
C ALA A 97 -27.55 0.09 17.66
N ARG A 98 -27.70 0.89 16.60
CA ARG A 98 -28.84 0.82 15.69
C ARG A 98 -28.85 -0.46 14.83
N VAL A 99 -27.73 -1.16 14.75
CA VAL A 99 -27.60 -2.39 13.98
C VAL A 99 -28.10 -3.56 14.80
N ARG A 100 -29.09 -4.29 14.29
CA ARG A 100 -29.61 -5.48 14.96
C ARG A 100 -28.52 -6.53 15.16
N GLY A 101 -28.26 -6.87 16.42
CA GLY A 101 -27.19 -7.79 16.83
C GLY A 101 -25.97 -7.10 17.41
N VAL A 102 -25.94 -5.76 17.44
CA VAL A 102 -24.92 -4.96 18.14
C VAL A 102 -25.56 -4.34 19.38
N GLY A 103 -25.38 -4.98 20.53
CA GLY A 103 -25.86 -4.46 21.81
C GLY A 103 -24.85 -3.52 22.48
N ARG A 104 -25.29 -2.79 23.53
CA ARG A 104 -24.45 -1.85 24.30
C ARG A 104 -23.11 -2.46 24.73
N ARG A 105 -23.14 -3.67 25.29
CA ARG A 105 -21.89 -4.37 25.70
C ARG A 105 -20.94 -4.62 24.53
N THR A 106 -21.47 -4.86 23.35
CA THR A 106 -20.66 -5.01 22.13
C THR A 106 -20.08 -3.67 21.71
N VAL A 107 -20.87 -2.60 21.75
CA VAL A 107 -20.42 -1.24 21.46
C VAL A 107 -19.27 -0.83 22.40
N ASP A 108 -19.45 -1.02 23.70
CA ASP A 108 -18.42 -0.65 24.72
C ASP A 108 -17.10 -1.40 24.49
N ARG A 109 -17.19 -2.66 24.06
CA ARG A 109 -16.03 -3.49 23.74
C ARG A 109 -15.36 -3.07 22.43
N LEU A 110 -16.14 -2.62 21.45
CA LEU A 110 -15.65 -2.23 20.13
C LEU A 110 -15.11 -0.79 20.12
N ALA A 111 -15.65 0.11 20.95
CA ALA A 111 -15.28 1.53 20.94
C ALA A 111 -13.76 1.80 20.89
N PRO A 112 -12.90 1.14 21.70
CA PRO A 112 -11.46 1.36 21.65
C PRO A 112 -10.79 0.80 20.39
N LEU A 113 -11.46 -0.08 19.64
CA LEU A 113 -10.95 -0.75 18.44
C LEU A 113 -11.41 -0.07 17.15
N LEU A 114 -12.26 0.95 17.24
CA LEU A 114 -12.87 1.63 16.11
C LEU A 114 -12.38 3.06 15.98
N ARG A 115 -12.42 3.55 14.74
CA ARG A 115 -12.30 4.96 14.38
C ARG A 115 -13.43 5.31 13.39
N PHE A 116 -13.74 6.61 13.25
CA PHE A 116 -14.87 7.08 12.45
C PHE A 116 -14.51 8.28 11.56
N ASP A 117 -13.21 8.55 11.42
CA ASP A 117 -12.63 9.69 10.71
C ASP A 117 -12.02 9.32 9.35
N GLY A 118 -12.12 8.05 8.95
CA GLY A 118 -11.60 7.56 7.67
C GLY A 118 -12.38 8.10 6.48
N ASP A 119 -11.69 8.77 5.55
CA ASP A 119 -12.21 8.96 4.20
C ASP A 119 -12.18 7.62 3.48
N CYS A 120 -13.33 6.95 3.41
CA CYS A 120 -13.46 5.75 2.61
C CYS A 120 -13.25 6.15 1.15
N ALA A 121 -12.19 5.66 0.51
CA ALA A 121 -12.17 5.64 -0.94
C ALA A 121 -13.45 4.92 -1.38
N ALA A 122 -14.30 5.61 -2.12
CA ALA A 122 -15.54 5.05 -2.63
C ALA A 122 -15.16 3.86 -3.53
N ASP A 123 -15.22 2.66 -2.96
CA ASP A 123 -15.25 1.45 -3.75
C ASP A 123 -16.61 1.41 -4.41
N GLY A 124 -16.54 1.72 -5.70
CA GLY A 124 -17.67 1.64 -6.62
C GLY A 124 -18.18 0.22 -6.82
#